data_66b25eb13855518ae42dda0512c67754
#
_entry.id   66b25eb13855518ae42dda0512c67754
#
_cell.length_a   1.000
_cell.length_b   1.000
_cell.length_c   1.000
_cell.angle_alpha   90.00
_cell.angle_beta   90.00
_cell.angle_gamma   90.00
#
_symmetry.space_group_name_H-M   'P 1'
#
loop_
_entity.id
_entity.type
_entity.pdbx_description
1 polymer ?
#
loop_
_entity_poly.entity_id
_entity_poly.type
_entity_poly.pdbx_seq_one_letter_code
_entity_poly.pdbx_strand_id
1 'polypeptide(L)'
;EAIAITAQEHGCKSVAFTYNDPVIFAEYAMDTADACHARGIKTVAVTAGYISEPARRDFFAKIDAANVDLKAFTEEFYYKLTGAHLQPVLDTLIYLKHETDVWLEVTTLLIPGKNDSDEEITEMCQWIKKELGADVPLHFSAFHPDYKMADIPPTPQATLIRARDIALKQGLHYVYTGNVHHIEGDTTFCPSCQSPLIVRDWYQINQYRLTEDGHCPDCGKAIAGKFDKAAGNFGANRIPVRISQATA
;
A
#
# COMPACT_ATOMS: atom_id res chain seq x y z
N GLU A 1 -5.82 8.67 22.34
CA GLU A 1 -4.67 8.49 23.24
C GLU A 1 -4.44 7.03 23.65
N ALA A 2 -5.45 6.27 24.06
CA ALA A 2 -5.30 4.87 24.49
C ALA A 2 -4.65 3.97 23.42
N ILE A 3 -4.98 4.15 22.14
CA ILE A 3 -4.34 3.43 21.02
C ILE A 3 -2.83 3.70 20.99
N ALA A 4 -2.42 4.95 21.09
CA ALA A 4 -1.01 5.33 21.04
C ALA A 4 -0.20 4.80 22.23
N ILE A 5 -0.79 4.81 23.44
CA ILE A 5 -0.19 4.21 24.64
C ILE A 5 0.00 2.71 24.42
N THR A 6 -1.06 2.01 24.01
CA THR A 6 -1.01 0.56 23.77
C THR A 6 0.00 0.19 22.68
N ALA A 7 0.05 0.97 21.57
CA ALA A 7 1.03 0.75 20.51
C ALA A 7 2.48 0.92 21.04
N GLN A 8 2.72 1.89 21.89
CA GLN A 8 4.04 2.10 22.53
C GLN A 8 4.41 0.93 23.43
N GLU A 9 3.49 0.47 24.29
CA GLU A 9 3.69 -0.68 25.20
C GLU A 9 4.03 -1.98 24.44
N HIS A 10 3.45 -2.16 23.24
CA HIS A 10 3.73 -3.30 22.38
C HIS A 10 4.94 -3.09 21.45
N GLY A 11 5.63 -1.96 21.53
CA GLY A 11 6.78 -1.66 20.68
C GLY A 11 6.43 -1.49 19.19
N CYS A 12 5.17 -1.11 18.88
CA CYS A 12 4.73 -0.88 17.51
C CYS A 12 5.47 0.33 16.90
N LYS A 13 5.95 0.17 15.69
CA LYS A 13 6.60 1.23 14.93
C LYS A 13 5.58 2.20 14.30
N SER A 14 4.40 1.69 14.01
CA SER A 14 3.31 2.44 13.40
C SER A 14 1.94 1.96 13.84
N VAL A 15 0.95 2.83 13.66
CA VAL A 15 -0.48 2.50 13.74
C VAL A 15 -1.08 2.68 12.34
N ALA A 16 -1.74 1.65 11.83
CA ALA A 16 -2.43 1.70 10.55
C ALA A 16 -3.93 1.85 10.74
N PHE A 17 -4.51 2.85 10.08
CA PHE A 17 -5.96 3.04 9.95
C PHE A 17 -6.42 2.25 8.72
N THR A 18 -7.12 1.15 8.95
CA THR A 18 -7.45 0.17 7.91
C THR A 18 -8.78 -0.55 8.19
N TYR A 19 -9.21 -1.43 7.30
CA TYR A 19 -10.50 -2.14 7.21
C TYR A 19 -11.66 -1.24 6.86
N ASN A 20 -12.10 -0.36 7.76
CA ASN A 20 -12.95 0.76 7.39
C ASN A 20 -12.06 1.86 6.82
N ASP A 21 -12.50 2.51 5.75
CA ASP A 21 -11.73 3.62 5.17
C ASP A 21 -11.57 4.73 6.22
N PRO A 22 -10.33 5.17 6.52
CA PRO A 22 -10.12 6.20 7.54
C PRO A 22 -10.77 7.55 7.22
N VAL A 23 -11.16 7.80 5.98
CA VAL A 23 -11.87 9.02 5.59
C VAL A 23 -13.23 9.13 6.30
N ILE A 24 -13.90 8.00 6.59
CA ILE A 24 -15.21 8.02 7.28
C ILE A 24 -15.12 8.31 8.78
N PHE A 25 -13.91 8.25 9.36
CA PHE A 25 -13.63 8.61 10.76
C PHE A 25 -12.39 9.51 10.88
N ALA A 26 -12.25 10.43 9.91
CA ALA A 26 -11.02 11.21 9.72
C ALA A 26 -10.61 11.99 10.97
N GLU A 27 -11.54 12.63 11.66
CA GLU A 27 -11.25 13.40 12.88
C GLU A 27 -10.66 12.50 13.97
N TYR A 28 -11.24 11.31 14.18
CA TYR A 28 -10.72 10.34 15.13
C TYR A 28 -9.35 9.81 14.74
N ALA A 29 -9.13 9.58 13.44
CA ALA A 29 -7.84 9.15 12.91
C ALA A 29 -6.77 10.24 13.11
N MET A 30 -7.09 11.51 12.84
CA MET A 30 -6.20 12.66 13.05
C MET A 30 -5.84 12.86 14.53
N ASP A 31 -6.82 12.79 15.45
CA ASP A 31 -6.56 12.86 16.89
C ASP A 31 -5.67 11.69 17.37
N THR A 32 -5.89 10.50 16.81
CA THR A 32 -5.07 9.34 17.11
C THR A 32 -3.66 9.51 16.56
N ALA A 33 -3.51 10.08 15.36
CA ALA A 33 -2.23 10.36 14.74
C ALA A 33 -1.40 11.34 15.57
N ASP A 34 -1.98 12.43 16.05
CA ASP A 34 -1.31 13.37 16.94
C ASP A 34 -0.82 12.70 18.23
N ALA A 35 -1.63 11.82 18.82
CA ALA A 35 -1.25 11.05 20.01
C ALA A 35 -0.12 10.04 19.71
N CYS A 36 -0.09 9.46 18.51
CA CYS A 36 0.99 8.57 18.05
C CYS A 36 2.28 9.35 17.83
N HIS A 37 2.23 10.46 17.13
CA HIS A 37 3.39 11.32 16.86
C HIS A 37 4.04 11.84 18.14
N ALA A 38 3.23 12.21 19.14
CA ALA A 38 3.74 12.62 20.47
C ALA A 38 4.56 11.51 21.17
N ARG A 39 4.45 10.25 20.68
CA ARG A 39 5.18 9.07 21.18
C ARG A 39 6.21 8.51 20.19
N GLY A 40 6.46 9.23 19.09
CA GLY A 40 7.38 8.79 18.04
C GLY A 40 6.88 7.59 17.22
N ILE A 41 5.58 7.32 17.24
CA ILE A 41 4.93 6.24 16.48
C ILE A 41 4.40 6.84 15.17
N LYS A 42 4.71 6.17 14.06
CA LYS A 42 4.27 6.58 12.73
C LYS A 42 2.82 6.20 12.46
N THR A 43 2.19 6.87 11.50
CA THR A 43 0.80 6.63 11.11
C THR A 43 0.70 6.25 9.65
N VAL A 44 -0.17 5.29 9.35
CA VAL A 44 -0.38 4.76 8.01
C VAL A 44 -1.87 4.78 7.68
N ALA A 45 -2.24 5.35 6.53
CA ALA A 45 -3.59 5.27 6.00
C ALA A 45 -3.68 4.16 4.94
N VAL A 46 -4.64 3.25 5.08
CA VAL A 46 -5.05 2.32 4.03
C VAL A 46 -6.44 2.75 3.59
N THR A 47 -6.54 3.33 2.40
CA THR A 47 -7.71 4.12 1.97
C THR A 47 -8.01 3.95 0.50
N ALA A 48 -9.29 4.13 0.13
CA ALA A 48 -9.68 4.26 -1.27
C ALA A 48 -9.26 5.59 -1.91
N GLY A 49 -8.72 6.54 -1.13
CA GLY A 49 -8.30 7.83 -1.62
C GLY A 49 -9.43 8.75 -2.09
N TYR A 50 -10.69 8.38 -1.82
CA TYR A 50 -11.87 9.13 -2.24
C TYR A 50 -12.23 10.17 -1.19
N ILE A 51 -11.59 11.33 -1.27
CA ILE A 51 -11.68 12.40 -0.28
C ILE A 51 -11.70 13.77 -0.97
N SER A 52 -12.49 14.70 -0.45
CA SER A 52 -12.55 16.07 -0.97
C SER A 52 -11.24 16.84 -0.72
N GLU A 53 -10.93 17.80 -1.57
CA GLU A 53 -9.68 18.56 -1.50
C GLU A 53 -9.42 19.19 -0.12
N PRO A 54 -10.35 19.91 0.53
CA PRO A 54 -10.09 20.50 1.85
C PRO A 54 -9.77 19.43 2.91
N ALA A 55 -10.60 18.38 3.00
CA ALA A 55 -10.41 17.31 3.96
C ALA A 55 -9.13 16.51 3.70
N ARG A 56 -8.72 16.34 2.43
CA ARG A 56 -7.49 15.68 2.02
C ARG A 56 -6.26 16.38 2.61
N ARG A 57 -6.20 17.69 2.55
CA ARG A 57 -5.09 18.49 3.09
C ARG A 57 -4.95 18.28 4.61
N ASP A 58 -6.05 18.41 5.33
CA ASP A 58 -6.06 18.26 6.79
C ASP A 58 -5.71 16.85 7.22
N PHE A 59 -6.31 15.84 6.58
CA PHE A 59 -6.11 14.44 6.92
C PHE A 59 -4.66 13.98 6.66
N PHE A 60 -4.15 14.18 5.44
CA PHE A 60 -2.82 13.68 5.10
C PHE A 60 -1.67 14.49 5.73
N ALA A 61 -1.93 15.69 6.25
CA ALA A 61 -0.97 16.42 7.09
C ALA A 61 -0.60 15.67 8.39
N LYS A 62 -1.42 14.67 8.78
CA LYS A 62 -1.24 13.84 9.98
C LYS A 62 -0.75 12.41 9.68
N ILE A 63 -0.51 12.08 8.42
CA ILE A 63 -0.19 10.73 7.97
C ILE A 63 1.25 10.67 7.46
N ASP A 64 2.00 9.65 7.89
CA ASP A 64 3.39 9.43 7.46
C ASP A 64 3.50 8.56 6.20
N ALA A 65 2.56 7.62 6.00
CA ALA A 65 2.52 6.76 4.83
C ALA A 65 1.08 6.41 4.45
N ALA A 66 0.84 6.19 3.17
CA ALA A 66 -0.47 5.79 2.66
C ALA A 66 -0.34 4.65 1.65
N ASN A 67 -1.20 3.65 1.78
CA ASN A 67 -1.52 2.70 0.74
C ASN A 67 -2.90 3.09 0.18
N VAL A 68 -2.92 3.51 -1.08
CA VAL A 68 -4.14 3.97 -1.75
C VAL A 68 -4.62 2.93 -2.73
N ASP A 69 -5.89 2.55 -2.59
CA ASP A 69 -6.55 1.64 -3.52
C ASP A 69 -6.94 2.35 -4.82
N LEU A 70 -6.14 2.21 -5.86
CA LEU A 70 -6.55 2.49 -7.24
C LEU A 70 -7.24 1.24 -7.80
N LYS A 71 -8.56 1.16 -7.59
CA LYS A 71 -9.31 -0.10 -7.80
C LYS A 71 -9.44 -0.52 -9.26
N ALA A 72 -9.39 0.43 -10.18
CA ALA A 72 -9.47 0.24 -11.63
C ALA A 72 -9.00 1.51 -12.34
N PHE A 73 -8.88 1.47 -13.67
CA PHE A 73 -8.46 2.63 -14.44
C PHE A 73 -9.53 3.10 -15.45
N THR A 74 -10.79 2.75 -15.19
CA THR A 74 -11.94 3.18 -16.00
C THR A 74 -13.01 3.85 -15.12
N GLU A 75 -13.62 4.92 -15.65
CA GLU A 75 -14.76 5.58 -15.01
C GLU A 75 -15.97 4.65 -14.91
N GLU A 76 -16.14 3.76 -15.88
CA GLU A 76 -17.24 2.79 -15.89
C GLU A 76 -17.19 1.85 -14.69
N PHE A 77 -15.99 1.33 -14.34
CA PHE A 77 -15.80 0.49 -13.17
C PHE A 77 -16.15 1.26 -11.89
N TYR A 78 -15.58 2.46 -11.74
CA TYR A 78 -15.84 3.29 -10.56
C TYR A 78 -17.32 3.59 -10.38
N TYR A 79 -17.98 4.05 -11.44
CA TYR A 79 -19.39 4.40 -11.38
C TYR A 79 -20.30 3.18 -11.10
N LYS A 80 -20.10 2.07 -11.83
CA LYS A 80 -21.00 0.91 -11.77
C LYS A 80 -20.75 -0.01 -10.56
N LEU A 81 -19.49 -0.21 -10.17
CA LEU A 81 -19.16 -1.15 -9.10
C LEU A 81 -18.96 -0.49 -7.74
N THR A 82 -18.37 0.70 -7.71
CA THR A 82 -18.05 1.38 -6.45
C THR A 82 -19.03 2.50 -6.10
N GLY A 83 -19.82 2.98 -7.06
CA GLY A 83 -20.70 4.14 -6.88
C GLY A 83 -19.94 5.46 -6.72
N ALA A 84 -18.69 5.50 -7.19
CA ALA A 84 -17.77 6.63 -7.08
C ALA A 84 -17.28 7.08 -8.47
N HIS A 85 -16.26 7.93 -8.52
CA HIS A 85 -15.62 8.43 -9.71
C HIS A 85 -14.10 8.20 -9.65
N LEU A 86 -13.45 7.97 -10.79
CA LEU A 86 -12.01 7.73 -10.87
C LEU A 86 -11.21 8.99 -10.53
N GLN A 87 -11.58 10.14 -11.08
CA GLN A 87 -10.78 11.36 -11.00
C GLN A 87 -10.43 11.81 -9.57
N PRO A 88 -11.34 11.78 -8.55
CA PRO A 88 -10.98 12.15 -7.18
C PRO A 88 -9.88 11.28 -6.57
N VAL A 89 -9.79 10.01 -6.96
CA VAL A 89 -8.72 9.10 -6.51
C VAL A 89 -7.40 9.49 -7.18
N LEU A 90 -7.41 9.75 -8.49
CA LEU A 90 -6.23 10.23 -9.21
C LEU A 90 -5.71 11.55 -8.63
N ASP A 91 -6.60 12.50 -8.33
CA ASP A 91 -6.25 13.77 -7.70
C ASP A 91 -5.59 13.57 -6.32
N THR A 92 -6.06 12.59 -5.55
CA THR A 92 -5.47 12.25 -4.26
C THR A 92 -4.07 11.65 -4.42
N LEU A 93 -3.87 10.76 -5.37
CA LEU A 93 -2.56 10.18 -5.67
C LEU A 93 -1.55 11.24 -6.11
N ILE A 94 -1.95 12.15 -7.00
CA ILE A 94 -1.12 13.28 -7.46
C ILE A 94 -0.76 14.19 -6.28
N TYR A 95 -1.74 14.57 -5.45
CA TYR A 95 -1.51 15.38 -4.27
C TYR A 95 -0.51 14.74 -3.31
N LEU A 96 -0.70 13.46 -2.97
CA LEU A 96 0.21 12.74 -2.08
C LEU A 96 1.63 12.72 -2.61
N LYS A 97 1.78 12.51 -3.92
CA LYS A 97 3.09 12.41 -4.55
C LYS A 97 3.84 13.71 -4.64
N HIS A 98 3.15 14.83 -4.92
CA HIS A 98 3.79 16.08 -5.30
C HIS A 98 3.69 17.19 -4.26
N GLU A 99 2.72 17.10 -3.34
CA GLU A 99 2.46 18.16 -2.38
C GLU A 99 2.71 17.72 -0.92
N THR A 100 3.15 16.47 -0.69
CA THR A 100 3.39 15.93 0.67
C THR A 100 4.67 15.10 0.76
N ASP A 101 5.12 14.87 2.00
CA ASP A 101 6.21 13.93 2.32
C ASP A 101 5.69 12.52 2.67
N VAL A 102 4.39 12.26 2.49
CA VAL A 102 3.76 10.97 2.76
C VAL A 102 4.36 9.90 1.86
N TRP A 103 4.85 8.80 2.43
CA TRP A 103 5.26 7.65 1.64
C TRP A 103 4.04 7.00 0.99
N LEU A 104 4.01 6.98 -0.34
CA LEU A 104 2.87 6.49 -1.13
C LEU A 104 3.15 5.11 -1.72
N GLU A 105 2.20 4.19 -1.53
CA GLU A 105 2.07 2.94 -2.25
C GLU A 105 0.67 2.82 -2.86
N VAL A 106 0.54 2.07 -3.94
CA VAL A 106 -0.73 1.90 -4.66
C VAL A 106 -1.11 0.42 -4.67
N THR A 107 -2.39 0.12 -4.41
CA THR A 107 -2.92 -1.24 -4.49
C THR A 107 -4.08 -1.32 -5.47
N THR A 108 -4.07 -2.37 -6.31
CA THR A 108 -5.18 -2.70 -7.22
C THR A 108 -5.63 -4.14 -6.98
N LEU A 109 -6.87 -4.30 -6.54
CA LEU A 109 -7.52 -5.60 -6.44
C LEU A 109 -8.00 -6.00 -7.84
N LEU A 110 -7.37 -7.00 -8.45
CA LEU A 110 -7.78 -7.47 -9.77
C LEU A 110 -8.97 -8.43 -9.67
N ILE A 111 -10.04 -8.12 -10.40
CA ILE A 111 -11.29 -8.88 -10.42
C ILE A 111 -11.49 -9.43 -11.83
N PRO A 112 -11.58 -10.76 -12.03
CA PRO A 112 -11.69 -11.37 -13.34
C PRO A 112 -12.85 -10.80 -14.18
N GLY A 113 -12.51 -10.36 -15.40
CA GLY A 113 -13.46 -9.80 -16.36
C GLY A 113 -14.02 -8.41 -15.98
N LYS A 114 -13.41 -7.71 -15.00
CA LYS A 114 -13.82 -6.36 -14.60
C LYS A 114 -12.75 -5.30 -14.83
N ASN A 115 -11.54 -5.53 -14.34
CA ASN A 115 -10.40 -4.61 -14.38
C ASN A 115 -9.07 -5.33 -14.64
N ASP A 116 -9.10 -6.51 -15.22
CA ASP A 116 -7.94 -7.37 -15.42
C ASP A 116 -7.49 -7.51 -16.88
N SER A 117 -7.96 -6.62 -17.79
CA SER A 117 -7.50 -6.60 -19.18
C SER A 117 -6.07 -6.05 -19.29
N ASP A 118 -5.33 -6.50 -20.31
CA ASP A 118 -3.96 -6.06 -20.58
C ASP A 118 -3.92 -4.57 -20.91
N GLU A 119 -4.93 -4.08 -21.63
CA GLU A 119 -5.07 -2.69 -22.04
C GLU A 119 -5.22 -1.78 -20.81
N GLU A 120 -6.18 -2.07 -19.94
CA GLU A 120 -6.44 -1.25 -18.74
C GLU A 120 -5.26 -1.25 -17.79
N ILE A 121 -4.64 -2.43 -17.55
CA ILE A 121 -3.44 -2.54 -16.70
C ILE A 121 -2.29 -1.74 -17.31
N THR A 122 -2.12 -1.78 -18.64
CA THR A 122 -1.07 -1.01 -19.32
C THR A 122 -1.28 0.49 -19.18
N GLU A 123 -2.49 0.98 -19.42
CA GLU A 123 -2.84 2.41 -19.30
C GLU A 123 -2.64 2.91 -17.85
N MET A 124 -3.09 2.13 -16.88
CA MET A 124 -2.88 2.43 -15.45
C MET A 124 -1.39 2.53 -15.10
N CYS A 125 -0.58 1.55 -15.52
CA CYS A 125 0.86 1.54 -15.25
C CYS A 125 1.59 2.70 -15.93
N GLN A 126 1.21 3.06 -17.15
CA GLN A 126 1.74 4.22 -17.86
C GLN A 126 1.42 5.52 -17.13
N TRP A 127 0.18 5.66 -16.64
CA TRP A 127 -0.24 6.80 -15.85
C TRP A 127 0.54 6.88 -14.52
N ILE A 128 0.64 5.77 -13.77
CA ILE A 128 1.40 5.71 -12.52
C ILE A 128 2.85 6.15 -12.76
N LYS A 129 3.50 5.59 -13.79
CA LYS A 129 4.88 5.97 -14.11
C LYS A 129 5.03 7.45 -14.44
N LYS A 130 4.10 7.99 -15.23
CA LYS A 130 4.15 9.38 -15.70
C LYS A 130 3.86 10.37 -14.56
N GLU A 131 2.82 10.14 -13.79
CA GLU A 131 2.31 11.08 -12.80
C GLU A 131 2.94 10.87 -11.40
N LEU A 132 3.22 9.61 -11.01
CA LEU A 132 3.73 9.28 -9.69
C LEU A 132 5.21 8.87 -9.69
N GLY A 133 5.74 8.48 -10.85
CA GLY A 133 7.12 8.04 -11.00
C GLY A 133 7.29 6.52 -10.89
N ALA A 134 8.44 6.03 -11.41
CA ALA A 134 8.74 4.60 -11.50
C ALA A 134 8.99 3.93 -10.13
N ASP A 135 9.26 4.71 -9.09
CA ASP A 135 9.65 4.22 -7.77
C ASP A 135 8.46 4.07 -6.78
N VAL A 136 7.23 4.42 -7.19
CA VAL A 136 6.04 4.19 -6.36
C VAL A 136 5.70 2.70 -6.40
N PRO A 137 5.64 2.01 -5.25
CA PRO A 137 5.27 0.60 -5.21
C PRO A 137 3.83 0.38 -5.68
N LEU A 138 3.64 -0.61 -6.55
CA LEU A 138 2.34 -1.07 -7.03
C LEU A 138 2.10 -2.51 -6.61
N HIS A 139 0.97 -2.75 -5.95
CA HIS A 139 0.54 -4.05 -5.49
C HIS A 139 -0.69 -4.53 -6.27
N PHE A 140 -0.59 -5.67 -6.93
CA PHE A 140 -1.74 -6.37 -7.49
C PHE A 140 -2.20 -7.46 -6.53
N SER A 141 -3.44 -7.37 -6.04
CA SER A 141 -4.00 -8.34 -5.10
C SER A 141 -5.06 -9.20 -5.76
N ALA A 142 -5.10 -10.49 -5.41
CA ALA A 142 -6.13 -11.40 -5.87
C ALA A 142 -7.47 -11.13 -5.18
N PHE A 143 -8.51 -11.04 -5.98
CA PHE A 143 -9.90 -11.02 -5.51
C PHE A 143 -10.34 -12.41 -5.05
N HIS A 144 -11.08 -12.45 -3.96
CA HIS A 144 -11.83 -13.62 -3.49
C HIS A 144 -13.32 -13.34 -3.59
N PRO A 145 -14.13 -14.26 -4.16
CA PRO A 145 -15.57 -14.09 -4.30
C PRO A 145 -16.25 -14.00 -2.92
N ASP A 146 -17.00 -12.91 -2.73
CA ASP A 146 -17.74 -12.68 -1.51
C ASP A 146 -18.98 -11.81 -1.76
N TYR A 147 -19.95 -11.83 -0.84
CA TYR A 147 -21.16 -11.01 -0.82
C TYR A 147 -21.89 -10.99 -2.18
N LYS A 148 -21.98 -9.83 -2.84
CA LYS A 148 -22.69 -9.64 -4.12
C LYS A 148 -21.89 -10.07 -5.35
N MET A 149 -20.69 -10.56 -5.16
CA MET A 149 -19.78 -10.97 -6.24
C MET A 149 -19.37 -12.45 -6.10
N ALA A 150 -20.22 -13.27 -5.45
CA ALA A 150 -20.01 -14.69 -5.25
C ALA A 150 -20.09 -15.52 -6.56
N ASP A 151 -20.58 -14.94 -7.63
CA ASP A 151 -20.66 -15.50 -8.97
C ASP A 151 -19.38 -15.28 -9.82
N ILE A 152 -18.46 -14.43 -9.35
CA ILE A 152 -17.18 -14.20 -10.00
C ILE A 152 -16.13 -15.15 -9.42
N PRO A 153 -15.34 -15.86 -10.25
CA PRO A 153 -14.30 -16.74 -9.72
C PRO A 153 -13.18 -15.96 -9.03
N PRO A 154 -12.45 -16.56 -8.09
CA PRO A 154 -11.27 -15.94 -7.51
C PRO A 154 -10.22 -15.66 -8.58
N THR A 155 -9.43 -14.61 -8.39
CA THR A 155 -8.40 -14.24 -9.35
C THR A 155 -7.30 -15.30 -9.40
N PRO A 156 -7.04 -15.90 -10.57
CA PRO A 156 -5.93 -16.84 -10.72
C PRO A 156 -4.58 -16.16 -10.49
N GLN A 157 -3.63 -16.86 -9.89
CA GLN A 157 -2.26 -16.37 -9.71
C GLN A 157 -1.62 -15.93 -11.04
N ALA A 158 -1.91 -16.63 -12.13
CA ALA A 158 -1.41 -16.30 -13.46
C ALA A 158 -1.82 -14.87 -13.91
N THR A 159 -3.01 -14.42 -13.52
CA THR A 159 -3.47 -13.04 -13.80
C THR A 159 -2.60 -12.01 -13.09
N LEU A 160 -2.24 -12.25 -11.83
CA LEU A 160 -1.36 -11.35 -11.07
C LEU A 160 0.06 -11.34 -11.62
N ILE A 161 0.60 -12.51 -12.00
CA ILE A 161 1.92 -12.61 -12.63
C ILE A 161 1.94 -11.81 -13.94
N ARG A 162 0.93 -11.99 -14.80
CA ARG A 162 0.77 -11.25 -16.04
C ARG A 162 0.68 -9.74 -15.81
N ALA A 163 -0.11 -9.29 -14.84
CA ALA A 163 -0.24 -7.87 -14.49
C ALA A 163 1.09 -7.28 -14.01
N ARG A 164 1.82 -8.04 -13.15
CA ARG A 164 3.16 -7.67 -12.69
C ARG A 164 4.14 -7.54 -13.88
N ASP A 165 4.14 -8.48 -14.80
CA ASP A 165 5.00 -8.44 -15.97
C ASP A 165 4.69 -7.24 -16.88
N ILE A 166 3.42 -6.89 -17.06
CA ILE A 166 3.00 -5.68 -17.78
C ILE A 166 3.58 -4.45 -17.07
N ALA A 167 3.39 -4.32 -15.77
CA ALA A 167 3.85 -3.17 -15.00
C ALA A 167 5.37 -3.00 -15.05
N LEU A 168 6.14 -4.09 -14.92
CA LEU A 168 7.59 -4.08 -15.06
C LEU A 168 8.02 -3.68 -16.48
N LYS A 169 7.34 -4.15 -17.54
CA LYS A 169 7.59 -3.76 -18.93
C LYS A 169 7.29 -2.28 -19.17
N GLN A 170 6.31 -1.69 -18.47
CA GLN A 170 6.07 -0.24 -18.52
C GLN A 170 7.15 0.54 -17.76
N GLY A 171 8.03 -0.13 -17.03
CA GLY A 171 9.19 0.44 -16.33
C GLY A 171 8.91 0.92 -14.92
N LEU A 172 7.91 0.34 -14.25
CA LEU A 172 7.76 0.46 -12.80
C LEU A 172 8.80 -0.44 -12.12
N HIS A 173 9.40 0.02 -11.03
CA HIS A 173 10.51 -0.66 -10.37
C HIS A 173 10.08 -1.64 -9.28
N TYR A 174 9.00 -1.32 -8.57
CA TYR A 174 8.55 -2.07 -7.40
C TYR A 174 7.12 -2.54 -7.61
N VAL A 175 6.96 -3.78 -8.10
CA VAL A 175 5.65 -4.36 -8.41
C VAL A 175 5.50 -5.68 -7.68
N TYR A 176 4.45 -5.75 -6.86
CA TYR A 176 4.19 -6.88 -5.97
C TYR A 176 2.88 -7.58 -6.30
N THR A 177 2.77 -8.85 -5.89
CA THR A 177 1.53 -9.64 -5.95
C THR A 177 1.08 -9.97 -4.52
N GLY A 178 -0.22 -9.88 -4.25
CA GLY A 178 -0.79 -10.11 -2.93
C GLY A 178 -1.94 -11.11 -2.94
N ASN A 179 -2.24 -11.70 -1.78
CA ASN A 179 -3.26 -12.73 -1.58
C ASN A 179 -3.00 -14.04 -2.36
N VAL A 180 -1.76 -14.27 -2.79
CA VAL A 180 -1.29 -15.50 -3.43
C VAL A 180 0.11 -15.84 -2.92
N HIS A 181 0.49 -17.12 -2.98
CA HIS A 181 1.86 -17.55 -2.71
C HIS A 181 2.71 -17.39 -3.96
N HIS A 182 3.46 -16.31 -4.07
CA HIS A 182 4.32 -16.01 -5.20
C HIS A 182 5.59 -15.31 -4.72
N ILE A 183 6.60 -16.09 -4.33
CA ILE A 183 7.85 -15.58 -3.71
C ILE A 183 8.50 -14.48 -4.56
N GLU A 184 8.54 -14.64 -5.88
CA GLU A 184 9.10 -13.62 -6.78
C GLU A 184 8.28 -12.31 -6.73
N GLY A 185 6.94 -12.42 -6.69
CA GLY A 185 6.02 -11.29 -6.54
C GLY A 185 6.05 -10.66 -5.15
N ASP A 186 6.50 -11.38 -4.13
CA ASP A 186 6.65 -10.87 -2.76
C ASP A 186 8.04 -10.26 -2.51
N THR A 187 8.98 -10.47 -3.45
CA THR A 187 10.38 -10.07 -3.31
C THR A 187 10.62 -8.65 -3.81
N THR A 188 11.35 -7.86 -3.01
CA THR A 188 11.90 -6.58 -3.46
C THR A 188 13.23 -6.83 -4.16
N PHE A 189 13.31 -6.46 -5.43
CA PHE A 189 14.53 -6.53 -6.23
C PHE A 189 15.17 -5.14 -6.39
N CYS A 190 16.48 -5.13 -6.54
CA CYS A 190 17.20 -3.91 -6.93
C CYS A 190 16.81 -3.50 -8.36
N PRO A 191 16.34 -2.27 -8.61
CA PRO A 191 15.94 -1.86 -9.95
C PRO A 191 17.14 -1.74 -10.93
N SER A 192 18.35 -1.67 -10.41
CA SER A 192 19.58 -1.53 -11.21
C SER A 192 20.23 -2.87 -11.58
N CYS A 193 20.44 -3.75 -10.60
CA CYS A 193 21.16 -5.02 -10.83
C CYS A 193 20.30 -6.27 -10.66
N GLN A 194 19.01 -6.12 -10.37
CA GLN A 194 18.04 -7.19 -10.20
C GLN A 194 18.36 -8.19 -9.05
N SER A 195 19.30 -7.85 -8.17
CA SER A 195 19.56 -8.67 -6.98
C SER A 195 18.36 -8.68 -6.04
N PRO A 196 17.98 -9.83 -5.47
CA PRO A 196 16.95 -9.91 -4.44
C PRO A 196 17.45 -9.26 -3.15
N LEU A 197 16.70 -8.29 -2.64
CA LEU A 197 17.07 -7.49 -1.46
C LEU A 197 16.26 -7.85 -0.23
N ILE A 198 14.93 -7.95 -0.38
CA ILE A 198 14.04 -8.37 0.69
C ILE A 198 13.16 -9.49 0.14
N VAL A 199 13.44 -10.72 0.57
CA VAL A 199 12.67 -11.90 0.17
C VAL A 199 11.60 -12.17 1.25
N ARG A 200 10.35 -12.17 0.81
CA ARG A 200 9.20 -12.41 1.69
C ARG A 200 8.47 -13.68 1.27
N ASP A 201 7.83 -14.30 2.25
CA ASP A 201 6.75 -15.26 2.08
C ASP A 201 5.62 -14.79 3.00
N TRP A 202 4.63 -14.13 2.43
CA TRP A 202 3.59 -13.41 3.16
C TRP A 202 4.20 -12.39 4.15
N TYR A 203 4.00 -12.60 5.45
CA TYR A 203 4.50 -11.73 6.51
C TYR A 203 5.89 -12.13 7.03
N GLN A 204 6.45 -13.25 6.54
CA GLN A 204 7.78 -13.70 6.93
C GLN A 204 8.83 -13.09 6.02
N ILE A 205 9.83 -12.42 6.61
CA ILE A 205 11.02 -11.95 5.89
C ILE A 205 12.07 -13.04 5.97
N ASN A 206 12.29 -13.75 4.87
CA ASN A 206 13.28 -14.84 4.78
C ASN A 206 14.69 -14.32 4.53
N GLN A 207 14.80 -13.15 3.88
CA GLN A 207 16.09 -12.51 3.61
C GLN A 207 15.91 -10.99 3.64
N TYR A 208 16.89 -10.30 4.26
CA TYR A 208 16.97 -8.84 4.29
C TYR A 208 18.43 -8.44 4.04
N ARG A 209 18.73 -7.85 2.89
CA ARG A 209 20.09 -7.55 2.44
C ARG A 209 20.38 -6.07 2.28
N LEU A 210 19.42 -5.19 2.53
CA LEU A 210 19.69 -3.77 2.45
C LEU A 210 20.81 -3.39 3.42
N THR A 211 21.64 -2.45 3.01
CA THR A 211 22.58 -1.78 3.91
C THR A 211 21.82 -0.94 4.95
N GLU A 212 22.44 -0.55 6.05
CA GLU A 212 21.80 0.23 7.11
C GLU A 212 21.19 1.56 6.63
N ASP A 213 21.72 2.10 5.52
CA ASP A 213 21.25 3.33 4.87
C ASP A 213 20.33 3.08 3.65
N GLY A 214 19.83 1.85 3.50
CA GLY A 214 18.80 1.49 2.52
C GLY A 214 19.31 1.32 1.08
N HIS A 215 20.59 0.96 0.89
CA HIS A 215 21.16 0.72 -0.43
C HIS A 215 21.29 -0.77 -0.77
N CYS A 216 21.37 -1.07 -2.06
CA CYS A 216 21.71 -2.40 -2.56
C CYS A 216 23.18 -2.70 -2.25
N PRO A 217 23.51 -3.80 -1.55
CA PRO A 217 24.90 -4.13 -1.21
C PRO A 217 25.74 -4.52 -2.43
N ASP A 218 25.10 -4.94 -3.54
CA ASP A 218 25.79 -5.46 -4.70
C ASP A 218 26.20 -4.35 -5.69
N CYS A 219 25.41 -3.26 -5.81
CA CYS A 219 25.68 -2.20 -6.78
C CYS A 219 25.60 -0.76 -6.22
N GLY A 220 25.29 -0.60 -4.93
CA GLY A 220 25.23 0.72 -4.28
C GLY A 220 24.00 1.56 -4.63
N LYS A 221 23.04 1.03 -5.42
CA LYS A 221 21.81 1.77 -5.75
C LYS A 221 21.00 2.03 -4.50
N ALA A 222 20.63 3.29 -4.26
CA ALA A 222 19.64 3.64 -3.23
C ALA A 222 18.27 3.05 -3.60
N ILE A 223 17.64 2.39 -2.64
CA ILE A 223 16.34 1.73 -2.83
C ILE A 223 15.26 2.67 -2.28
N ALA A 224 14.24 2.94 -3.11
CA ALA A 224 13.12 3.75 -2.66
C ALA A 224 12.30 2.99 -1.61
N GLY A 225 12.08 3.61 -0.45
CA GLY A 225 11.37 2.99 0.66
C GLY A 225 11.67 3.66 2.00
N LYS A 226 10.95 3.23 3.02
CA LYS A 226 11.24 3.54 4.42
C LYS A 226 11.62 2.21 5.09
N PHE A 227 12.89 2.06 5.43
CA PHE A 227 13.46 0.81 5.91
C PHE A 227 14.02 0.94 7.32
N ASP A 228 13.86 -0.13 8.10
CA ASP A 228 14.65 -0.33 9.32
C ASP A 228 16.04 -0.91 8.97
N LYS A 229 16.99 -0.81 9.90
CA LYS A 229 18.35 -1.35 9.71
C LYS A 229 18.42 -2.86 9.55
N ALA A 230 17.39 -3.58 10.00
CA ALA A 230 17.29 -5.03 9.92
C ALA A 230 15.82 -5.48 9.85
N ALA A 231 15.61 -6.71 9.37
CA ALA A 231 14.31 -7.37 9.49
C ALA A 231 13.88 -7.47 10.95
N GLY A 232 12.61 -7.19 11.23
CA GLY A 232 12.02 -7.48 12.53
C GLY A 232 11.91 -9.00 12.75
N ASN A 233 11.67 -9.39 13.99
CA ASN A 233 11.53 -10.81 14.40
C ASN A 233 10.08 -11.20 14.72
N PHE A 234 9.11 -10.35 14.46
CA PHE A 234 7.71 -10.59 14.79
C PHE A 234 7.04 -11.63 13.84
N GLY A 235 7.45 -11.63 12.57
CA GLY A 235 6.97 -12.57 11.55
C GLY A 235 5.48 -12.42 11.26
N ALA A 236 4.81 -13.56 11.03
CA ALA A 236 3.38 -13.62 10.69
C ALA A 236 2.45 -13.60 11.93
N ASN A 237 2.96 -13.23 13.08
CA ASN A 237 2.16 -13.21 14.30
C ASN A 237 1.04 -12.16 14.22
N ARG A 238 -0.16 -12.56 14.65
CA ARG A 238 -1.30 -11.67 14.85
C ARG A 238 -1.72 -11.77 16.30
N ILE A 239 -1.55 -10.68 17.04
CA ILE A 239 -1.87 -10.63 18.46
C ILE A 239 -3.09 -9.71 18.61
N PRO A 240 -4.24 -10.22 19.09
CA PRO A 240 -5.37 -9.35 19.43
C PRO A 240 -4.98 -8.51 20.64
N VAL A 241 -4.97 -7.20 20.46
CA VAL A 241 -4.64 -6.25 21.52
C VAL A 241 -5.93 -5.66 22.08
N ARG A 242 -6.12 -5.79 23.41
CA ARG A 242 -7.19 -5.10 24.12
C ARG A 242 -6.68 -3.73 24.56
N ILE A 243 -7.31 -2.68 24.08
CA ILE A 243 -7.03 -1.33 24.53
C ILE A 243 -7.67 -1.17 25.92
N SER A 244 -6.85 -1.06 26.95
CA SER A 244 -7.34 -0.69 28.28
C SER A 244 -7.78 0.78 28.25
N GLN A 245 -8.91 1.09 28.90
CA GLN A 245 -9.26 2.51 29.10
C GLN A 245 -8.11 3.17 29.84
N ALA A 246 -7.58 4.26 29.26
CA ALA A 246 -6.65 5.09 29.98
C ALA A 246 -7.33 5.51 31.29
N THR A 247 -6.80 5.08 32.42
CA THR A 247 -7.21 5.64 33.71
C THR A 247 -6.85 7.11 33.67
N ALA A 248 -7.88 7.96 33.72
CA ALA A 248 -7.78 9.40 33.71
C ALA A 248 -6.95 9.91 34.92
#